data_7e64b528f2c5e586ed7c4ef8078881b2
#
_entry.id   7e64b528f2c5e586ed7c4ef8078881b2
#
_cell.length_a   1.000
_cell.length_b   1.000
_cell.length_c   1.000
_cell.angle_alpha   90.00
_cell.angle_beta   90.00
_cell.angle_gamma   90.00
#
_symmetry.space_group_name_H-M   'P 1'
#
loop_
_entity.id
_entity.type
_entity.pdbx_description
1 polymer ?
#
loop_
_entity_poly.entity_id
_entity_poly.type
_entity_poly.pdbx_seq_one_letter_code
_entity_poly.pdbx_strand_id
1 'polypeptide(L)'
;MIEKQLFREYRFKFYLNMNQYIIINGAEGQLHPHTWEFTFLVIKEKSDFVQFNVFERLIEDYLETYQGKILNEMDPFQTIVPTLENVTDCFSEDIRKILKEHGGELISTESSETPTRSYIINYEKEPDFLKQMERIKQDRMDEIIDEVLDSVLES
;
A
#
# COMPACT_ATOMS: atom_id res chain seq x y z
N MET A 1 -27.14 -3.38 5.96
CA MET A 1 -27.46 -2.83 4.65
C MET A 1 -26.47 -3.37 3.64
N ILE A 2 -27.00 -3.89 2.52
CA ILE A 2 -26.20 -4.59 1.50
C ILE A 2 -25.13 -3.68 0.90
N GLU A 3 -25.46 -2.41 0.61
CA GLU A 3 -24.54 -1.45 0.01
C GLU A 3 -23.30 -1.17 0.87
N LYS A 4 -23.43 -1.30 2.18
CA LYS A 4 -22.29 -1.06 3.11
C LYS A 4 -21.23 -2.15 3.04
N GLN A 5 -21.52 -3.27 2.38
CA GLN A 5 -20.59 -4.40 2.27
C GLN A 5 -19.86 -4.45 0.92
N LEU A 6 -20.21 -3.55 -0.02
CA LEU A 6 -19.62 -3.54 -1.35
C LEU A 6 -18.12 -3.26 -1.34
N PHE A 7 -17.70 -2.36 -0.47
CA PHE A 7 -16.29 -2.00 -0.32
C PHE A 7 -15.89 -2.02 1.14
N ARG A 8 -14.74 -2.62 1.40
CA ARG A 8 -14.08 -2.57 2.69
C ARG A 8 -12.66 -2.15 2.47
N GLU A 9 -12.30 -1.02 3.04
CA GLU A 9 -10.98 -0.45 2.94
C GLU A 9 -10.26 -0.61 4.27
N TYR A 10 -8.98 -0.93 4.20
CA TYR A 10 -8.11 -0.98 5.35
C TYR A 10 -7.03 0.06 5.18
N ARG A 11 -6.79 0.83 6.22
CA ARG A 11 -5.68 1.78 6.27
C ARG A 11 -4.65 1.27 7.24
N PHE A 12 -3.44 1.04 6.74
CA PHE A 12 -2.32 0.60 7.56
C PHE A 12 -1.29 1.72 7.64
N LYS A 13 -0.81 1.97 8.84
CA LYS A 13 0.15 3.03 9.09
C LYS A 13 1.40 2.46 9.72
N PHE A 14 2.55 2.81 9.16
CA PHE A 14 3.85 2.33 9.62
C PHE A 14 4.84 3.49 9.71
N TYR A 15 5.83 3.30 10.56
CA TYR A 15 6.95 4.23 10.70
C TYR A 15 8.22 3.52 10.28
N LEU A 16 9.00 4.15 9.42
CA LEU A 16 10.29 3.66 8.98
C LEU A 16 11.38 4.54 9.57
N ASN A 17 12.21 3.95 10.41
CA ASN A 17 13.41 4.58 10.91
C ASN A 17 14.58 4.17 10.03
N MET A 18 15.25 5.13 9.41
CA MET A 18 16.36 4.85 8.51
C MET A 18 17.29 6.04 8.39
N ASN A 19 18.40 5.84 7.73
CA ASN A 19 19.36 6.88 7.43
C ASN A 19 19.48 7.05 5.93
N GLN A 20 19.74 8.27 5.49
CA GLN A 20 19.99 8.56 4.09
C GLN A 20 20.92 9.76 3.96
N TYR A 21 21.56 9.86 2.81
CA TYR A 21 22.22 11.08 2.36
C TYR A 21 21.85 11.36 0.91
N ILE A 22 21.87 12.65 0.55
CA ILE A 22 21.57 13.10 -0.81
C ILE A 22 22.88 13.53 -1.46
N ILE A 23 23.10 13.10 -2.70
CA ILE A 23 24.27 13.52 -3.47
C ILE A 23 23.90 14.80 -4.21
N ILE A 24 24.66 15.88 -3.94
CA ILE A 24 24.49 17.17 -4.60
C ILE A 24 25.78 17.52 -5.31
N ASN A 25 25.69 17.75 -6.62
CA ASN A 25 26.86 18.10 -7.47
C ASN A 25 28.03 17.09 -7.33
N GLY A 26 27.69 15.81 -7.22
CA GLY A 26 28.68 14.74 -7.09
C GLY A 26 29.27 14.57 -5.70
N ALA A 27 28.90 15.40 -4.73
CA ALA A 27 29.35 15.31 -3.34
C ALA A 27 28.27 14.71 -2.47
N GLU A 28 28.65 13.76 -1.63
CA GLU A 28 27.74 13.19 -0.63
C GLU A 28 27.38 14.25 0.40
N GLY A 29 26.09 14.41 0.65
CA GLY A 29 25.61 15.21 1.75
C GLY A 29 25.82 14.51 3.07
N GLN A 30 25.46 15.19 4.16
CA GLN A 30 25.52 14.62 5.50
C GLN A 30 24.51 13.49 5.65
N LEU A 31 24.91 12.41 6.32
CA LEU A 31 24.02 11.32 6.68
C LEU A 31 23.00 11.81 7.71
N HIS A 32 21.70 11.67 7.39
CA HIS A 32 20.62 12.09 8.25
C HIS A 32 19.76 10.91 8.72
N PRO A 33 19.51 10.79 10.03
CA PRO A 33 18.49 9.88 10.51
C PRO A 33 17.10 10.49 10.27
N HIS A 34 16.18 9.66 9.79
CA HIS A 34 14.80 10.06 9.56
C HIS A 34 13.84 9.02 10.10
N THR A 35 12.66 9.50 10.52
CA THR A 35 11.52 8.64 10.75
C THR A 35 10.44 9.09 9.77
N TRP A 36 10.16 8.27 8.78
CA TRP A 36 9.11 8.54 7.80
C TRP A 36 7.87 7.75 8.14
N GLU A 37 6.72 8.39 7.97
CA GLU A 37 5.43 7.74 8.14
C GLU A 37 4.88 7.31 6.79
N PHE A 38 4.43 6.05 6.71
CA PHE A 38 3.80 5.50 5.51
C PHE A 38 2.38 5.05 5.85
N THR A 39 1.45 5.41 4.99
CA THR A 39 0.05 4.99 5.11
C THR A 39 -0.35 4.30 3.81
N PHE A 40 -0.87 3.08 3.92
CA PHE A 40 -1.32 2.28 2.78
C PHE A 40 -2.81 2.05 2.90
N LEU A 41 -3.55 2.39 1.85
CA LEU A 41 -4.98 2.15 1.77
C LEU A 41 -5.22 0.95 0.85
N VAL A 42 -5.84 -0.10 1.38
CA VAL A 42 -5.96 -1.39 0.72
C VAL A 42 -7.42 -1.82 0.67
N ILE A 43 -7.86 -2.29 -0.50
CA ILE A 43 -9.14 -2.96 -0.68
C ILE A 43 -8.90 -4.46 -0.84
N LYS A 44 -9.77 -5.24 -0.23
CA LYS A 44 -9.79 -6.68 -0.38
C LYS A 44 -10.57 -7.05 -1.65
N GLU A 45 -9.95 -7.85 -2.54
CA GLU A 45 -10.55 -8.20 -3.83
C GLU A 45 -11.77 -9.10 -3.72
N LYS A 46 -11.77 -10.02 -2.76
CA LYS A 46 -12.85 -11.00 -2.58
C LYS A 46 -13.31 -11.01 -1.13
N SER A 47 -14.54 -11.49 -0.92
CA SER A 47 -15.06 -11.67 0.43
C SER A 47 -14.47 -12.87 1.16
N ASP A 48 -13.63 -13.66 0.51
CA ASP A 48 -12.89 -14.72 1.14
C ASP A 48 -12.21 -14.22 2.41
N PHE A 49 -12.22 -15.06 3.42
CA PHE A 49 -11.74 -14.69 4.73
C PHE A 49 -10.22 -14.56 4.73
N VAL A 50 -9.74 -13.44 4.20
CA VAL A 50 -8.36 -13.01 4.42
C VAL A 50 -8.41 -12.00 5.55
N GLN A 51 -7.78 -12.32 6.65
CA GLN A 51 -7.75 -11.41 7.79
C GLN A 51 -6.89 -10.20 7.44
N PHE A 52 -7.31 -9.02 7.86
CA PHE A 52 -6.57 -7.79 7.61
C PHE A 52 -5.13 -7.85 8.16
N ASN A 53 -4.89 -8.64 9.20
CA ASN A 53 -3.55 -8.82 9.77
C ASN A 53 -2.58 -9.52 8.81
N VAL A 54 -3.07 -10.23 7.80
CA VAL A 54 -2.20 -10.80 6.76
C VAL A 54 -1.59 -9.67 5.94
N PHE A 55 -2.40 -8.71 5.50
CA PHE A 55 -1.91 -7.55 4.76
C PHE A 55 -0.96 -6.70 5.60
N GLU A 56 -1.31 -6.47 6.85
CA GLU A 56 -0.47 -5.73 7.78
C GLU A 56 0.91 -6.37 7.92
N ARG A 57 0.96 -7.69 8.11
CA ARG A 57 2.21 -8.42 8.24
C ARG A 57 3.04 -8.39 6.97
N LEU A 58 2.41 -8.53 5.81
CA LEU A 58 3.11 -8.47 4.53
C LEU A 58 3.82 -7.13 4.34
N ILE A 59 3.15 -6.04 4.67
CA ILE A 59 3.71 -4.69 4.58
C ILE A 59 4.81 -4.51 5.62
N GLU A 60 4.56 -4.93 6.85
CA GLU A 60 5.54 -4.84 7.94
C GLU A 60 6.82 -5.59 7.61
N ASP A 61 6.71 -6.83 7.13
CA ASP A 61 7.86 -7.64 6.74
C ASP A 61 8.68 -6.99 5.62
N TYR A 62 7.99 -6.39 4.64
CA TYR A 62 8.66 -5.67 3.58
C TYR A 62 9.44 -4.47 4.12
N LEU A 63 8.82 -3.66 4.97
CA LEU A 63 9.45 -2.46 5.53
C LEU A 63 10.58 -2.82 6.51
N GLU A 64 10.48 -3.95 7.20
CA GLU A 64 11.49 -4.42 8.14
C GLU A 64 12.86 -4.59 7.48
N THR A 65 12.87 -4.92 6.18
CA THR A 65 14.11 -5.02 5.40
C THR A 65 14.92 -3.71 5.43
N TYR A 66 14.23 -2.58 5.54
CA TYR A 66 14.82 -1.25 5.48
C TYR A 66 14.97 -0.58 6.85
N GLN A 67 14.36 -1.12 7.90
CA GLN A 67 14.42 -0.53 9.24
C GLN A 67 15.87 -0.43 9.75
N GLY A 68 16.25 0.76 10.21
CA GLY A 68 17.56 1.03 10.78
C GLY A 68 18.71 0.99 9.78
N LYS A 69 18.43 0.92 8.49
CA LYS A 69 19.46 0.82 7.45
C LYS A 69 19.82 2.17 6.86
N ILE A 70 20.92 2.20 6.12
CA ILE A 70 21.29 3.32 5.26
C ILE A 70 20.73 3.03 3.89
N LEU A 71 19.70 3.77 3.46
CA LEU A 71 19.01 3.50 2.21
C LEU A 71 19.94 3.54 0.99
N ASN A 72 20.92 4.44 0.98
CA ASN A 72 21.87 4.56 -0.12
C ASN A 72 22.70 3.30 -0.37
N GLU A 73 22.77 2.40 0.58
CA GLU A 73 23.51 1.13 0.47
C GLU A 73 22.62 -0.02 -0.02
N MET A 74 21.32 0.23 -0.20
CA MET A 74 20.34 -0.80 -0.55
C MET A 74 19.77 -0.57 -1.95
N ASP A 75 19.61 -1.66 -2.73
CA ASP A 75 18.93 -1.57 -4.01
C ASP A 75 17.47 -1.14 -3.84
N PRO A 76 16.94 -0.29 -4.72
CA PRO A 76 17.59 0.33 -5.88
C PRO A 76 18.27 1.66 -5.56
N PHE A 77 18.40 2.04 -4.30
CA PHE A 77 18.83 3.37 -3.86
C PHE A 77 20.34 3.60 -3.96
N GLN A 78 21.07 2.61 -4.43
CA GLN A 78 22.47 2.78 -4.82
C GLN A 78 22.59 3.58 -6.12
N THR A 79 21.56 3.55 -6.97
CA THR A 79 21.52 4.24 -8.26
C THR A 79 20.40 5.28 -8.33
N ILE A 80 19.35 5.13 -7.56
CA ILE A 80 18.24 6.09 -7.46
C ILE A 80 18.41 6.88 -6.17
N VAL A 81 18.40 8.20 -6.26
CA VAL A 81 18.52 9.08 -5.09
C VAL A 81 17.37 8.77 -4.12
N PRO A 82 17.64 8.41 -2.85
CA PRO A 82 16.60 8.02 -1.90
C PRO A 82 15.87 9.20 -1.27
N THR A 83 15.26 10.03 -2.10
CA THR A 83 14.32 11.06 -1.64
C THR A 83 13.05 10.39 -1.12
N LEU A 84 12.25 11.12 -0.35
CA LEU A 84 10.96 10.61 0.12
C LEU A 84 10.12 10.12 -1.06
N GLU A 85 10.06 10.90 -2.14
CA GLU A 85 9.29 10.59 -3.32
C GLU A 85 9.77 9.30 -4.00
N ASN A 86 11.07 9.19 -4.26
CA ASN A 86 11.64 8.03 -4.95
C ASN A 86 11.50 6.75 -4.11
N VAL A 87 11.72 6.84 -2.82
CA VAL A 87 11.55 5.71 -1.90
C VAL A 87 10.09 5.27 -1.85
N THR A 88 9.17 6.23 -1.77
CA THR A 88 7.75 5.94 -1.75
C THR A 88 7.28 5.29 -3.05
N ASP A 89 7.75 5.78 -4.20
CA ASP A 89 7.44 5.19 -5.51
C ASP A 89 7.86 3.71 -5.54
N CYS A 90 9.07 3.42 -5.09
CA CYS A 90 9.59 2.06 -5.06
C CYS A 90 8.80 1.16 -4.10
N PHE A 91 8.57 1.60 -2.88
CA PHE A 91 7.86 0.84 -1.87
C PHE A 91 6.42 0.58 -2.27
N SER A 92 5.76 1.60 -2.80
CA SER A 92 4.38 1.50 -3.25
C SER A 92 4.21 0.44 -4.33
N GLU A 93 5.10 0.43 -5.31
CA GLU A 93 5.05 -0.53 -6.41
C GLU A 93 5.30 -1.96 -5.93
N ASP A 94 6.29 -2.16 -5.08
CA ASP A 94 6.61 -3.48 -4.53
C ASP A 94 5.48 -4.00 -3.65
N ILE A 95 4.95 -3.16 -2.77
CA ILE A 95 3.86 -3.53 -1.87
C ILE A 95 2.58 -3.82 -2.67
N ARG A 96 2.31 -3.04 -3.72
CA ARG A 96 1.18 -3.30 -4.61
C ARG A 96 1.21 -4.71 -5.18
N LYS A 97 2.38 -5.15 -5.65
CA LYS A 97 2.57 -6.50 -6.20
C LYS A 97 2.38 -7.57 -5.12
N ILE A 98 2.96 -7.36 -3.96
CA ILE A 98 2.87 -8.31 -2.84
C ILE A 98 1.42 -8.48 -2.40
N LEU A 99 0.69 -7.39 -2.22
CA LEU A 99 -0.72 -7.43 -1.81
C LEU A 99 -1.59 -8.10 -2.86
N LYS A 100 -1.33 -7.84 -4.13
CA LYS A 100 -2.11 -8.43 -5.22
C LYS A 100 -2.01 -9.95 -5.25
N GLU A 101 -0.85 -10.49 -4.94
CA GLU A 101 -0.64 -11.93 -4.84
C GLU A 101 -1.46 -12.57 -3.70
N HIS A 102 -1.92 -11.78 -2.76
CA HIS A 102 -2.67 -12.23 -1.59
C HIS A 102 -4.12 -11.70 -1.56
N GLY A 103 -4.62 -11.26 -2.70
CA GLY A 103 -6.02 -10.81 -2.82
C GLY A 103 -6.30 -9.41 -2.30
N GLY A 104 -5.27 -8.58 -2.21
CA GLY A 104 -5.40 -7.17 -1.84
C GLY A 104 -5.10 -6.23 -3.00
N GLU A 105 -5.80 -5.12 -3.09
CA GLU A 105 -5.53 -4.08 -4.08
C GLU A 105 -5.12 -2.80 -3.35
N LEU A 106 -3.91 -2.33 -3.63
CA LEU A 106 -3.42 -1.06 -3.08
C LEU A 106 -4.08 0.10 -3.83
N ILE A 107 -4.82 0.94 -3.11
CA ILE A 107 -5.51 2.10 -3.67
C ILE A 107 -4.59 3.32 -3.66
N SER A 108 -3.92 3.55 -2.54
CA SER A 108 -3.03 4.70 -2.39
C SER A 108 -1.94 4.43 -1.37
N THR A 109 -0.85 5.15 -1.55
CA THR A 109 0.26 5.20 -0.60
C THR A 109 0.52 6.66 -0.26
N GLU A 110 0.62 6.96 1.01
CA GLU A 110 0.94 8.28 1.50
C GLU A 110 2.18 8.20 2.37
N SER A 111 3.11 9.13 2.18
CA SER A 111 4.31 9.20 2.99
C SER A 111 4.57 10.62 3.45
N SER A 112 5.18 10.77 4.62
CA SER A 112 5.54 12.09 5.13
C SER A 112 6.77 12.03 6.02
N GLU A 113 7.58 13.10 5.93
CA GLU A 113 8.71 13.36 6.83
C GLU A 113 8.28 14.24 7.99
N THR A 114 7.29 15.10 7.74
CA THR A 114 6.79 16.08 8.71
C THR A 114 5.28 16.06 8.73
N PRO A 115 4.64 16.50 9.83
CA PRO A 115 3.18 16.53 9.89
C PRO A 115 2.51 17.51 8.92
N THR A 116 3.28 18.43 8.30
CA THR A 116 2.73 19.52 7.52
C THR A 116 2.54 19.21 6.04
N ARG A 117 3.12 18.12 5.55
CA ARG A 117 2.99 17.75 4.13
C ARG A 117 3.19 16.28 3.92
N SER A 118 2.54 15.76 2.87
CA SER A 118 2.61 14.36 2.47
C SER A 118 2.82 14.25 0.99
N TYR A 119 3.45 13.15 0.59
CA TYR A 119 3.53 12.72 -0.80
C TYR A 119 2.53 11.57 -0.98
N ILE A 120 1.68 11.66 -1.99
CA ILE A 120 0.61 10.69 -2.20
C ILE A 120 0.69 10.11 -3.60
N ILE A 121 0.67 8.78 -3.68
CA ILE A 121 0.46 8.04 -4.92
C ILE A 121 -0.96 7.48 -4.88
N ASN A 122 -1.75 7.82 -5.88
CA ASN A 122 -3.14 7.38 -5.95
C ASN A 122 -3.37 6.63 -7.26
N TYR A 123 -3.68 5.33 -7.15
CA TYR A 123 -3.88 4.47 -8.30
C TYR A 123 -5.29 4.55 -8.89
N GLU A 124 -6.22 5.26 -8.24
CA GLU A 124 -7.61 5.37 -8.70
C GLU A 124 -7.74 5.98 -10.10
N LYS A 125 -6.75 6.74 -10.53
CA LYS A 125 -6.77 7.39 -11.86
C LYS A 125 -6.18 6.53 -12.97
N GLU A 126 -5.62 5.37 -12.66
CA GLU A 126 -5.15 4.44 -13.69
C GLU A 126 -6.33 3.76 -14.36
N PRO A 127 -6.37 3.69 -15.71
CA PRO A 127 -7.47 3.03 -16.42
C PRO A 127 -7.65 1.56 -16.01
N ASP A 128 -6.54 0.84 -15.85
CA ASP A 128 -6.58 -0.57 -15.46
C ASP A 128 -7.10 -0.74 -14.03
N PHE A 129 -6.74 0.18 -13.14
CA PHE A 129 -7.24 0.18 -11.77
C PHE A 129 -8.75 0.36 -11.74
N LEU A 130 -9.29 1.29 -12.52
CA LEU A 130 -10.74 1.51 -12.59
C LEU A 130 -11.48 0.25 -13.07
N LYS A 131 -10.94 -0.45 -14.06
CA LYS A 131 -11.52 -1.72 -14.53
C LYS A 131 -11.50 -2.79 -13.44
N GLN A 132 -10.40 -2.88 -12.69
CA GLN A 132 -10.28 -3.82 -11.58
C GLN A 132 -11.29 -3.49 -10.48
N MET A 133 -11.47 -2.22 -10.17
CA MET A 133 -12.44 -1.77 -9.17
C MET A 133 -13.87 -2.12 -9.56
N GLU A 134 -14.22 -1.95 -10.83
CA GLU A 134 -15.54 -2.34 -11.34
C GLU A 134 -15.76 -3.84 -11.20
N ARG A 135 -14.73 -4.65 -11.51
CA ARG A 135 -14.80 -6.10 -11.36
C ARG A 135 -14.98 -6.50 -9.91
N ILE A 136 -14.21 -5.90 -9.00
CA ILE A 136 -14.32 -6.16 -7.56
C ILE A 136 -15.74 -5.83 -7.08
N LYS A 137 -16.25 -4.68 -7.49
CA LYS A 137 -17.62 -4.27 -7.16
C LYS A 137 -18.63 -5.26 -7.67
N GLN A 138 -18.50 -5.75 -8.91
CA GLN A 138 -19.41 -6.72 -9.49
C GLN A 138 -19.34 -8.07 -8.74
N ASP A 139 -18.16 -8.55 -8.43
CA ASP A 139 -17.97 -9.79 -7.66
C ASP A 139 -18.66 -9.69 -6.29
N ARG A 140 -18.51 -8.55 -5.61
CA ARG A 140 -19.16 -8.30 -4.33
C ARG A 140 -20.69 -8.27 -4.48
N MET A 141 -21.21 -7.66 -5.55
CA MET A 141 -22.65 -7.66 -5.83
C MET A 141 -23.18 -9.05 -6.06
N ASP A 142 -22.48 -9.87 -6.83
CA ASP A 142 -22.87 -11.25 -7.13
C ASP A 142 -22.90 -12.09 -5.86
N GLU A 143 -21.91 -11.96 -4.99
CA GLU A 143 -21.88 -12.65 -3.68
C GLU A 143 -23.07 -12.28 -2.81
N ILE A 144 -23.39 -10.99 -2.74
CA ILE A 144 -24.52 -10.50 -1.95
C ILE A 144 -25.84 -11.03 -2.49
N ILE A 145 -25.99 -11.05 -3.82
CA ILE A 145 -27.18 -11.61 -4.48
C ILE A 145 -27.33 -13.09 -4.13
N ASP A 146 -26.25 -13.86 -4.20
CA ASP A 146 -26.25 -15.28 -3.86
C ASP A 146 -26.64 -15.50 -2.39
N GLU A 147 -26.12 -14.71 -1.48
CA GLU A 147 -26.48 -14.77 -0.05
C GLU A 147 -27.98 -14.49 0.15
N VAL A 148 -28.52 -13.52 -0.54
CA VAL A 148 -29.94 -13.16 -0.45
C VAL A 148 -30.82 -14.30 -1.00
N LEU A 149 -30.45 -14.88 -2.13
CA LEU A 149 -31.17 -16.00 -2.74
C LEU A 149 -31.17 -17.23 -1.81
N ASP A 150 -30.00 -17.57 -1.25
CA ASP A 150 -29.88 -18.69 -0.31
C ASP A 150 -30.77 -18.47 0.91
N SER A 151 -30.81 -17.26 1.44
CA SER A 151 -31.67 -16.91 2.57
C SER A 151 -33.15 -17.08 2.25
N VAL A 152 -33.57 -16.73 1.03
CA VAL A 152 -34.96 -16.89 0.58
C VAL A 152 -35.31 -18.36 0.41
N LEU A 153 -34.40 -19.16 -0.14
CA LEU A 153 -34.63 -20.58 -0.39
C LEU A 153 -34.66 -21.42 0.90
N GLU A 154 -33.98 -20.98 1.95
CA GLU A 154 -33.96 -21.65 3.25
C GLU A 154 -35.21 -21.34 4.10
N SER A 155 -35.96 -20.31 3.76
CA SER A 155 -37.17 -19.93 4.50
C SER A 155 -38.46 -20.66 4.00
#